data_7723d0dd7cea180ac8d23f919058f576
#
_entry.id   7723d0dd7cea180ac8d23f919058f576
#
_cell.length_a   1.000
_cell.length_b   1.000
_cell.length_c   1.000
_cell.angle_alpha   90.00
_cell.angle_beta   90.00
_cell.angle_gamma   90.00
#
_symmetry.space_group_name_H-M   'P 1'
#
loop_
_entity.id
_entity.type
_entity.pdbx_description
1 polymer ?
#
loop_
_entity_poly.entity_id
_entity_poly.type
_entity_poly.pdbx_seq_one_letter_code
_entity_poly.pdbx_strand_id
1 'polypeptide(L)'
;QDKPTSYSYSAIEGKNHNTDLISSQAPWHINRLIELVPESRQNFFYVTEKTLKPIASGMPFVIVGCHRFLQQLRHIGFRTFHPFIDESYDNEEDMMIRVEKAVSSIKIFVKDPQNLDQIQKICDHNIDILKKIQSYNYYDKIWKKMRRFIEL
;
A
#
# COMPACT_ATOMS: atom_id res chain seq x y z
N GLN A 1 -26.18 -22.67 -4.20
CA GLN A 1 -25.82 -21.22 -4.25
C GLN A 1 -25.48 -20.79 -2.84
N ASP A 2 -24.22 -20.95 -2.47
CA ASP A 2 -23.72 -20.53 -1.16
C ASP A 2 -23.47 -19.03 -1.18
N LYS A 3 -24.24 -18.30 -0.36
CA LYS A 3 -24.00 -16.89 -0.10
C LYS A 3 -22.67 -16.75 0.65
N PRO A 4 -21.81 -15.78 0.29
CA PRO A 4 -20.62 -15.53 1.08
C PRO A 4 -21.01 -15.13 2.50
N THR A 5 -20.50 -15.86 3.48
CA THR A 5 -20.65 -15.59 4.90
C THR A 5 -20.14 -14.18 5.19
N SER A 6 -21.00 -13.35 5.77
CA SER A 6 -20.65 -12.03 6.28
C SER A 6 -19.58 -12.18 7.36
N TYR A 7 -18.35 -11.79 7.06
CA TYR A 7 -17.30 -11.68 8.07
C TYR A 7 -17.65 -10.54 9.01
N SER A 8 -18.02 -10.86 10.24
CA SER A 8 -18.32 -9.86 11.26
C SER A 8 -17.01 -9.16 11.70
N TYR A 9 -17.04 -7.85 11.81
CA TYR A 9 -15.95 -7.00 12.33
C TYR A 9 -15.53 -7.34 13.76
N SER A 10 -16.29 -8.17 14.46
CA SER A 10 -16.06 -8.59 15.86
C SER A 10 -14.88 -9.56 16.07
N ALA A 11 -14.31 -10.12 14.99
CA ALA A 11 -13.11 -10.98 15.10
C ALA A 11 -11.80 -10.19 15.28
N ILE A 12 -11.84 -8.86 15.25
CA ILE A 12 -10.68 -7.96 15.32
C ILE A 12 -10.43 -7.45 16.75
N GLU A 13 -11.42 -7.58 17.64
CA GLU A 13 -11.31 -7.15 19.04
C GLU A 13 -10.56 -8.19 19.88
N GLY A 14 -9.26 -8.04 20.03
CA GLY A 14 -8.49 -8.83 21.01
C GLY A 14 -7.04 -9.15 20.68
N LYS A 15 -6.56 -8.81 19.48
CA LYS A 15 -5.16 -9.01 19.12
C LYS A 15 -4.53 -7.68 18.70
N ASN A 16 -3.27 -7.47 19.08
CA ASN A 16 -2.48 -6.27 18.82
C ASN A 16 -2.76 -5.70 17.43
N HIS A 17 -3.50 -4.58 17.36
CA HIS A 17 -4.05 -3.97 16.16
C HIS A 17 -3.02 -3.65 15.05
N ASN A 18 -1.73 -3.65 15.35
CA ASN A 18 -0.70 -3.25 14.39
C ASN A 18 -0.09 -4.39 13.57
N THR A 19 -0.21 -5.64 14.00
CA THR A 19 0.38 -6.79 13.28
C THR A 19 -0.63 -7.51 12.38
N ASP A 20 -1.90 -7.55 12.78
CA ASP A 20 -2.93 -8.30 12.03
C ASP A 20 -3.46 -7.55 10.81
N LEU A 21 -3.39 -6.21 10.80
CA LEU A 21 -3.77 -5.38 9.65
C LEU A 21 -2.79 -5.49 8.47
N ILE A 22 -1.57 -5.95 8.72
CA ILE A 22 -0.48 -6.08 7.74
C ILE A 22 -0.16 -7.56 7.50
N SER A 23 -0.99 -8.49 7.96
CA SER A 23 -0.77 -9.92 7.75
C SER A 23 -0.88 -10.26 6.27
N SER A 24 0.21 -10.79 5.69
CA SER A 24 0.25 -11.32 4.32
C SER A 24 -0.65 -12.56 4.12
N GLN A 25 -1.20 -13.11 5.20
CA GLN A 25 -2.09 -14.28 5.17
C GLN A 25 -3.58 -13.90 5.12
N ALA A 26 -3.91 -12.63 4.96
CA ALA A 26 -5.29 -12.20 4.83
C ALA A 26 -5.92 -12.84 3.57
N PRO A 27 -7.03 -13.59 3.70
CA PRO A 27 -7.60 -14.37 2.59
C PRO A 27 -7.97 -13.56 1.35
N TRP A 28 -8.24 -12.28 1.53
CA TRP A 28 -8.62 -11.36 0.43
C TRP A 28 -7.45 -10.94 -0.49
N HIS A 29 -6.20 -11.23 -0.12
CA HIS A 29 -5.03 -10.98 -0.97
C HIS A 29 -4.61 -12.21 -1.80
N ILE A 30 -5.24 -13.36 -1.58
CA ILE A 30 -4.94 -14.59 -2.31
C ILE A 30 -5.61 -14.56 -3.69
N ASN A 31 -4.86 -14.95 -4.73
CA ASN A 31 -5.34 -15.05 -6.13
C ASN A 31 -5.71 -13.71 -6.80
N ARG A 32 -5.05 -12.61 -6.44
CA ARG A 32 -5.18 -11.33 -7.14
C ARG A 32 -3.93 -11.03 -7.95
N LEU A 33 -4.12 -10.47 -9.12
CA LEU A 33 -3.02 -10.07 -10.00
C LEU A 33 -2.50 -8.66 -9.66
N ILE A 34 -3.40 -7.77 -9.24
CA ILE A 34 -3.11 -6.37 -8.91
C ILE A 34 -4.19 -5.83 -7.99
N GLU A 35 -3.85 -4.86 -7.15
CA GLU A 35 -4.80 -4.21 -6.25
C GLU A 35 -4.97 -2.72 -6.59
N LEU A 36 -6.24 -2.26 -6.72
CA LEU A 36 -6.56 -0.84 -6.79
C LEU A 36 -6.78 -0.30 -5.38
N VAL A 37 -6.00 0.69 -5.00
CA VAL A 37 -6.00 1.27 -3.67
C VAL A 37 -6.48 2.72 -3.72
N PRO A 38 -7.72 3.03 -3.29
CA PRO A 38 -8.14 4.40 -3.09
C PRO A 38 -7.72 4.88 -1.70
N GLU A 39 -6.79 5.84 -1.65
CA GLU A 39 -6.41 6.48 -0.39
C GLU A 39 -7.45 7.51 0.05
N SER A 40 -7.63 7.65 1.36
CA SER A 40 -8.69 8.50 1.93
C SER A 40 -8.36 9.99 1.85
N ARG A 41 -7.07 10.36 1.81
CA ARG A 41 -6.63 11.75 1.79
C ARG A 41 -6.20 12.15 0.38
N GLN A 42 -6.93 13.12 -0.20
CA GLN A 42 -6.68 13.60 -1.56
C GLN A 42 -5.92 14.93 -1.60
N ASN A 43 -5.80 15.64 -0.46
CA ASN A 43 -5.21 16.97 -0.39
C ASN A 43 -3.73 16.96 -0.01
N PHE A 44 -3.24 15.87 0.59
CA PHE A 44 -1.85 15.74 1.00
C PHE A 44 -1.42 14.27 1.05
N PHE A 45 -0.11 14.05 0.96
CA PHE A 45 0.47 12.72 1.02
C PHE A 45 0.30 12.11 2.43
N TYR A 46 -0.40 11.02 2.49
CA TYR A 46 -0.57 10.24 3.70
C TYR A 46 -0.77 8.77 3.37
N VAL A 47 0.15 7.94 3.82
CA VAL A 47 0.10 6.49 3.60
C VAL A 47 -0.73 5.87 4.72
N THR A 48 -1.81 5.18 4.34
CA THR A 48 -2.66 4.46 5.28
C THR A 48 -2.40 2.94 5.21
N GLU A 49 -3.11 2.19 6.05
CA GLU A 49 -3.13 0.73 5.99
C GLU A 49 -3.55 0.19 4.62
N LYS A 50 -4.31 0.95 3.83
CA LYS A 50 -4.75 0.55 2.49
C LYS A 50 -3.58 0.38 1.54
N THR A 51 -2.62 1.32 1.54
CA THR A 51 -1.38 1.21 0.77
C THR A 51 -0.44 0.16 1.37
N LEU A 52 -0.38 0.05 2.70
CA LEU A 52 0.54 -0.88 3.36
C LEU A 52 0.15 -2.36 3.18
N LYS A 53 -1.15 -2.67 3.06
CA LYS A 53 -1.63 -4.05 2.87
C LYS A 53 -1.09 -4.72 1.61
N PRO A 54 -1.26 -4.18 0.39
CA PRO A 54 -0.70 -4.79 -0.80
C PRO A 54 0.83 -4.88 -0.74
N ILE A 55 1.51 -3.87 -0.18
CA ILE A 55 2.96 -3.91 0.01
C ILE A 55 3.36 -5.09 0.90
N ALA A 56 2.73 -5.25 2.05
CA ALA A 56 3.02 -6.33 3.00
C ALA A 56 2.70 -7.72 2.43
N SER A 57 1.71 -7.80 1.55
CA SER A 57 1.29 -9.03 0.88
C SER A 57 2.09 -9.35 -0.39
N GLY A 58 3.04 -8.50 -0.76
CA GLY A 58 3.82 -8.68 -2.00
C GLY A 58 2.99 -8.55 -3.27
N MET A 59 1.96 -7.71 -3.24
CA MET A 59 1.03 -7.50 -4.34
C MET A 59 1.38 -6.25 -5.15
N PRO A 60 1.32 -6.30 -6.48
CA PRO A 60 1.32 -5.11 -7.30
C PRO A 60 0.10 -4.24 -7.00
N PHE A 61 0.26 -2.94 -7.10
CA PHE A 61 -0.80 -1.99 -6.78
C PHE A 61 -0.88 -0.83 -7.77
N VAL A 62 -2.07 -0.28 -7.91
CA VAL A 62 -2.36 1.03 -8.47
C VAL A 62 -3.01 1.86 -7.37
N ILE A 63 -2.36 2.92 -6.93
CA ILE A 63 -2.84 3.75 -5.82
C ILE A 63 -3.39 5.07 -6.38
N VAL A 64 -4.63 5.37 -6.04
CA VAL A 64 -5.24 6.69 -6.27
C VAL A 64 -5.26 7.46 -4.96
N GLY A 65 -4.29 8.32 -4.80
CA GLY A 65 -4.14 9.22 -3.65
C GLY A 65 -4.16 10.69 -4.08
N CYS A 66 -3.50 11.55 -3.32
CA CYS A 66 -3.30 12.94 -3.70
C CYS A 66 -2.47 13.04 -5.00
N HIS A 67 -2.49 14.22 -5.65
CA HIS A 67 -1.64 14.49 -6.80
C HIS A 67 -0.17 14.13 -6.49
N ARG A 68 0.48 13.39 -7.39
CA ARG A 68 1.86 12.87 -7.24
C ARG A 68 2.09 11.97 -6.02
N PHE A 69 1.10 11.17 -5.67
CA PHE A 69 1.21 10.22 -4.56
C PHE A 69 2.33 9.20 -4.77
N LEU A 70 2.44 8.62 -5.97
CA LEU A 70 3.47 7.64 -6.29
C LEU A 70 4.87 8.27 -6.29
N GLN A 71 4.99 9.53 -6.70
CA GLN A 71 6.24 10.26 -6.61
C GLN A 71 6.71 10.38 -5.15
N GLN A 72 5.82 10.70 -4.21
CA GLN A 72 6.13 10.76 -2.79
C GLN A 72 6.45 9.39 -2.21
N LEU A 73 5.74 8.35 -2.65
CA LEU A 73 5.99 6.98 -2.24
C LEU A 73 7.41 6.53 -2.63
N ARG A 74 7.86 6.90 -3.84
CA ARG A 74 9.25 6.68 -4.29
C ARG A 74 10.27 7.43 -3.45
N HIS A 75 9.98 8.65 -3.01
CA HIS A 75 10.86 9.44 -2.15
C HIS A 75 11.13 8.78 -0.79
N ILE A 76 10.18 8.03 -0.24
CA ILE A 76 10.36 7.30 1.01
C ILE A 76 10.95 5.90 0.81
N GLY A 77 11.37 5.56 -0.42
CA GLY A 77 12.15 4.38 -0.74
C GLY A 77 11.40 3.22 -1.37
N PHE A 78 10.07 3.28 -1.50
CA PHE A 78 9.31 2.27 -2.22
C PHE A 78 9.53 2.39 -3.73
N ARG A 79 9.34 1.29 -4.44
CA ARG A 79 9.29 1.23 -5.90
C ARG A 79 7.86 1.14 -6.37
N THR A 80 7.59 1.73 -7.52
CA THR A 80 6.31 1.64 -8.22
C THR A 80 6.46 0.82 -9.49
N PHE A 81 5.39 0.59 -10.23
CA PHE A 81 5.38 -0.43 -11.27
C PHE A 81 5.60 0.10 -12.68
N HIS A 82 5.99 1.37 -12.84
CA HIS A 82 6.50 1.86 -14.11
C HIS A 82 7.82 1.13 -14.48
N PRO A 83 8.04 0.64 -15.69
CA PRO A 83 7.25 0.88 -16.90
C PRO A 83 6.20 -0.20 -17.23
N PHE A 84 5.90 -1.13 -16.34
CA PHE A 84 4.99 -2.25 -16.59
C PHE A 84 3.52 -1.86 -16.52
N ILE A 85 3.22 -0.84 -15.72
CA ILE A 85 1.90 -0.25 -15.54
C ILE A 85 2.02 1.25 -15.86
N ASP A 86 1.10 1.78 -16.65
CA ASP A 86 1.06 3.22 -16.92
C ASP A 86 0.69 3.98 -15.66
N GLU A 87 1.63 4.74 -15.11
CA GLU A 87 1.47 5.58 -13.92
C GLU A 87 1.26 7.06 -14.25
N SER A 88 0.96 7.41 -15.51
CA SER A 88 0.73 8.80 -15.93
C SER A 88 -0.44 9.46 -15.17
N TYR A 89 -1.35 8.66 -14.64
CA TYR A 89 -2.46 9.13 -13.80
C TYR A 89 -1.98 9.88 -12.54
N ASP A 90 -0.80 9.56 -12.01
CA ASP A 90 -0.26 10.20 -10.81
C ASP A 90 0.00 11.71 -10.99
N ASN A 91 0.19 12.14 -12.23
CA ASN A 91 0.42 13.56 -12.59
C ASN A 91 -0.88 14.33 -12.86
N GLU A 92 -2.04 13.69 -12.80
CA GLU A 92 -3.32 14.37 -13.01
C GLU A 92 -3.75 15.13 -11.75
N GLU A 93 -4.08 16.40 -11.91
CA GLU A 93 -4.59 17.22 -10.81
C GLU A 93 -6.05 16.92 -10.51
N ASP A 94 -6.85 16.72 -11.57
CA ASP A 94 -8.26 16.35 -11.42
C ASP A 94 -8.41 14.91 -10.93
N MET A 95 -9.10 14.76 -9.80
CA MET A 95 -9.28 13.45 -9.16
C MET A 95 -10.07 12.48 -10.03
N MET A 96 -11.09 12.94 -10.74
CA MET A 96 -11.92 12.03 -11.56
C MET A 96 -11.14 11.53 -12.75
N ILE A 97 -10.39 12.39 -13.43
CA ILE A 97 -9.51 12.03 -14.55
C ILE A 97 -8.42 11.07 -14.05
N ARG A 98 -7.87 11.31 -12.85
CA ARG A 98 -6.89 10.43 -12.21
C ARG A 98 -7.44 9.03 -12.00
N VAL A 99 -8.66 8.92 -11.45
CA VAL A 99 -9.34 7.62 -11.26
C VAL A 99 -9.57 6.92 -12.59
N GLU A 100 -10.10 7.61 -13.59
CA GLU A 100 -10.37 7.03 -14.93
C GLU A 100 -9.09 6.47 -15.57
N LYS A 101 -8.00 7.23 -15.52
CA LYS A 101 -6.69 6.79 -16.06
C LYS A 101 -6.13 5.60 -15.25
N ALA A 102 -6.21 5.64 -13.92
CA ALA A 102 -5.77 4.53 -13.08
C ALA A 102 -6.53 3.23 -13.37
N VAL A 103 -7.84 3.31 -13.52
CA VAL A 103 -8.67 2.15 -13.91
C VAL A 103 -8.31 1.66 -15.31
N SER A 104 -8.05 2.57 -16.25
CA SER A 104 -7.63 2.22 -17.62
C SER A 104 -6.27 1.50 -17.61
N SER A 105 -5.31 1.95 -16.81
CA SER A 105 -4.00 1.30 -16.63
C SER A 105 -4.14 -0.14 -16.14
N ILE A 106 -5.01 -0.38 -15.15
CA ILE A 106 -5.31 -1.73 -14.66
C ILE A 106 -5.92 -2.59 -15.76
N LYS A 107 -6.90 -2.07 -16.49
CA LYS A 107 -7.57 -2.82 -17.57
C LYS A 107 -6.60 -3.25 -18.67
N ILE A 108 -5.62 -2.40 -18.99
CA ILE A 108 -4.58 -2.73 -19.96
C ILE A 108 -3.65 -3.81 -19.41
N PHE A 109 -3.15 -3.63 -18.19
CA PHE A 109 -2.25 -4.58 -17.55
C PHE A 109 -2.87 -5.97 -17.39
N VAL A 110 -4.13 -6.06 -16.96
CA VAL A 110 -4.80 -7.34 -16.72
C VAL A 110 -5.07 -8.12 -18.00
N LYS A 111 -5.23 -7.44 -19.15
CA LYS A 111 -5.43 -8.12 -20.45
C LYS A 111 -4.20 -8.89 -20.92
N ASP A 112 -3.01 -8.37 -20.64
CA ASP A 112 -1.74 -8.98 -21.05
C ASP A 112 -0.65 -8.68 -20.01
N PRO A 113 -0.67 -9.40 -18.85
CA PRO A 113 0.29 -9.16 -17.79
C PRO A 113 1.67 -9.70 -18.18
N GLN A 114 2.59 -8.78 -18.45
CA GLN A 114 3.96 -9.11 -18.82
C GLN A 114 4.95 -8.79 -17.71
N ASN A 115 6.17 -9.35 -17.81
CA ASN A 115 7.27 -9.06 -16.89
C ASN A 115 6.96 -9.36 -15.41
N LEU A 116 6.17 -10.38 -15.14
CA LEU A 116 5.75 -10.75 -13.78
C LEU A 116 6.94 -10.96 -12.84
N ASP A 117 8.06 -11.50 -13.33
CA ASP A 117 9.30 -11.69 -12.54
C ASP A 117 9.90 -10.35 -12.09
N GLN A 118 9.84 -9.33 -12.94
CA GLN A 118 10.34 -8.00 -12.61
C GLN A 118 9.40 -7.28 -11.63
N ILE A 119 8.10 -7.45 -11.81
CA ILE A 119 7.08 -6.98 -10.89
C ILE A 119 7.28 -7.60 -9.51
N GLN A 120 7.52 -8.92 -9.44
CA GLN A 120 7.79 -9.61 -8.18
C GLN A 120 9.03 -9.03 -7.47
N LYS A 121 10.11 -8.74 -8.20
CA LYS A 121 11.30 -8.08 -7.61
C LYS A 121 11.00 -6.70 -7.03
N ILE A 122 10.06 -5.96 -7.62
CA ILE A 122 9.59 -4.69 -7.05
C ILE A 122 8.82 -4.95 -5.75
N CYS A 123 7.92 -5.93 -5.75
CA CYS A 123 7.17 -6.31 -4.56
C CYS A 123 8.10 -6.74 -3.41
N ASP A 124 9.10 -7.59 -3.69
CA ASP A 124 10.08 -8.06 -2.71
C ASP A 124 10.88 -6.88 -2.12
N HIS A 125 11.34 -5.95 -2.97
CA HIS A 125 12.00 -4.73 -2.52
C HIS A 125 11.10 -3.91 -1.59
N ASN A 126 9.82 -3.78 -1.93
CA ASN A 126 8.86 -3.01 -1.14
C ASN A 126 8.59 -3.65 0.23
N ILE A 127 8.52 -4.97 0.30
CA ILE A 127 8.46 -5.72 1.57
C ILE A 127 9.68 -5.41 2.44
N ASP A 128 10.88 -5.42 1.86
CA ASP A 128 12.11 -5.15 2.60
C ASP A 128 12.19 -3.71 3.12
N ILE A 129 11.72 -2.73 2.33
CA ILE A 129 11.59 -1.34 2.78
C ILE A 129 10.59 -1.24 3.94
N LEU A 130 9.43 -1.89 3.83
CA LEU A 130 8.42 -1.89 4.89
C LEU A 130 8.97 -2.48 6.20
N LYS A 131 9.68 -3.61 6.14
CA LYS A 131 10.35 -4.22 7.30
C LYS A 131 11.38 -3.27 7.93
N LYS A 132 12.18 -2.57 7.13
CA LYS A 132 13.14 -1.56 7.61
C LYS A 132 12.44 -0.41 8.33
N ILE A 133 11.35 0.10 7.77
CA ILE A 133 10.56 1.18 8.38
C ILE A 133 9.96 0.72 9.72
N GLN A 134 9.43 -0.49 9.79
CA GLN A 134 8.87 -1.08 11.01
C GLN A 134 9.92 -1.34 12.09
N SER A 135 11.13 -1.80 11.68
CA SER A 135 12.25 -2.03 12.61
C SER A 135 12.86 -0.72 13.14
N TYR A 136 12.65 0.40 12.44
CA TYR A 136 13.06 1.71 12.89
C TYR A 136 12.07 2.20 13.93
N ASN A 137 12.33 1.82 15.18
CA ASN A 137 11.44 2.09 16.32
C ASN A 137 11.44 3.59 16.63
N TYR A 138 10.72 4.38 15.79
CA TYR A 138 10.59 5.83 15.89
C TYR A 138 10.01 6.23 17.25
N TYR A 139 9.08 5.43 17.77
CA TYR A 139 8.51 5.62 19.10
C TYR A 139 9.53 5.41 20.21
N ASP A 140 10.44 4.44 20.10
CA ASP A 140 11.51 4.22 21.09
C ASP A 140 12.49 5.41 21.16
N LYS A 141 12.82 6.03 20.02
CA LYS A 141 13.65 7.24 20.01
C LYS A 141 12.94 8.44 20.65
N ILE A 142 11.65 8.62 20.38
CA ILE A 142 10.84 9.68 20.99
C ILE A 142 10.71 9.41 22.49
N TRP A 143 10.36 8.19 22.91
CA TRP A 143 10.26 7.82 24.33
C TRP A 143 11.58 7.97 25.08
N LYS A 144 12.71 7.56 24.51
CA LYS A 144 14.03 7.77 25.09
C LYS A 144 14.38 9.26 25.21
N LYS A 145 13.95 10.07 24.25
CA LYS A 145 14.15 11.50 24.30
C LYS A 145 13.24 12.17 25.34
N MET A 146 11.98 11.76 25.41
CA MET A 146 11.01 12.26 26.39
C MET A 146 11.40 11.88 27.84
N ARG A 147 11.85 10.66 28.10
CA ARG A 147 12.34 10.24 29.43
C ARG A 147 13.44 11.15 29.95
N ARG A 148 14.40 11.55 29.10
CA ARG A 148 15.47 12.47 29.48
C ARG A 148 14.97 13.86 29.91
N PHE A 149 13.76 14.24 29.51
CA PHE A 149 13.13 15.52 29.92
C PHE A 149 12.26 15.35 31.18
N ILE A 150 11.83 14.15 31.51
CA ILE A 150 10.97 13.85 32.69
C ILE A 150 11.82 13.49 33.92
N GLU A 151 13.02 12.98 33.70
CA GLU A 151 13.99 12.59 34.79
C GLU A 151 14.89 13.78 35.21
N LEU A 152 14.64 15.01 34.76
CA LEU A 152 15.20 16.26 35.21
C LEU A 152 14.24 16.98 36.15
#